data_1fc62666fabf1e5ae8a0cd170bfe67a4
#
_entry.id   1fc62666fabf1e5ae8a0cd170bfe67a4
#
_cell.length_a   1.000
_cell.length_b   1.000
_cell.length_c   1.000
_cell.angle_alpha   90.00
_cell.angle_beta   90.00
_cell.angle_gamma   90.00
#
_symmetry.space_group_name_H-M   'P 1'
#
loop_
_entity.id
_entity.type
_entity.pdbx_description
1 polymer ?
#
loop_
_entity_poly.entity_id
_entity_poly.type
_entity_poly.pdbx_seq_one_letter_code
_entity_poly.pdbx_strand_id
1 'polypeptide(L)'
;MVDSLLGEKWMPMVPYFQVISLAGMFAPIATVSNNVLKVKSNGRIIVRLEVVKKVVMTLVLILTIPHSVLAVTWGLSAMAFFEMILNFGATTRYAGLTAGRFLRTLLPIASATAAMFGVVWAFGHFTSFAPLPTFLLKVAVGVVCYAGFGALFR
;
A
#
# COMPACT_ATOMS: atom_id res chain seq x y z
N MET A 1 -2.11 21.22 -2.86
CA MET A 1 -2.08 20.32 -4.05
C MET A 1 -3.48 19.87 -4.46
N VAL A 2 -4.29 19.26 -3.59
CA VAL A 2 -5.67 18.86 -3.93
C VAL A 2 -6.50 20.08 -4.33
N ASP A 3 -6.35 21.18 -3.61
CA ASP A 3 -6.97 22.46 -3.86
C ASP A 3 -6.66 23.02 -5.27
N SER A 4 -5.40 22.91 -5.70
CA SER A 4 -4.93 23.43 -6.99
C SER A 4 -5.29 22.57 -8.21
N LEU A 5 -5.61 21.28 -8.01
CA LEU A 5 -5.91 20.32 -9.08
C LEU A 5 -7.40 20.00 -9.19
N LEU A 6 -8.09 19.91 -8.07
CA LEU A 6 -9.48 19.44 -8.00
C LEU A 6 -10.45 20.52 -7.51
N GLY A 7 -9.93 21.65 -6.96
CA GLY A 7 -10.71 22.75 -6.39
C GLY A 7 -11.18 22.50 -4.97
N GLU A 8 -11.65 23.54 -4.31
CA GLU A 8 -12.08 23.55 -2.88
C GLU A 8 -13.15 22.52 -2.57
N LYS A 9 -13.99 22.16 -3.53
CA LYS A 9 -15.07 21.18 -3.39
C LYS A 9 -14.57 19.81 -2.92
N TRP A 10 -13.32 19.46 -3.21
CA TRP A 10 -12.73 18.16 -2.91
C TRP A 10 -11.89 18.13 -1.62
N MET A 11 -11.75 19.27 -0.94
CA MET A 11 -11.02 19.37 0.32
C MET A 11 -11.54 18.40 1.41
N PRO A 12 -12.86 18.19 1.60
CA PRO A 12 -13.36 17.23 2.59
C PRO A 12 -12.95 15.78 2.34
N MET A 13 -12.52 15.44 1.10
CA MET A 13 -12.08 14.07 0.76
C MET A 13 -10.61 13.79 1.09
N VAL A 14 -9.81 14.81 1.39
CA VAL A 14 -8.37 14.67 1.67
C VAL A 14 -8.07 13.65 2.77
N PRO A 15 -8.73 13.67 3.95
CA PRO A 15 -8.48 12.70 5.00
C PRO A 15 -8.79 11.26 4.58
N TYR A 16 -9.79 11.06 3.74
CA TYR A 16 -10.11 9.72 3.21
C TYR A 16 -9.00 9.20 2.30
N PHE A 17 -8.48 10.05 1.40
CA PHE A 17 -7.36 9.69 0.52
C PHE A 17 -6.09 9.35 1.30
N GLN A 18 -5.79 10.06 2.37
CA GLN A 18 -4.64 9.78 3.22
C GLN A 18 -4.74 8.40 3.86
N VAL A 19 -5.90 8.05 4.41
CA VAL A 19 -6.13 6.76 5.05
C VAL A 19 -6.12 5.61 4.03
N ILE A 20 -6.74 5.79 2.86
CA ILE A 20 -6.72 4.79 1.78
C ILE A 20 -5.29 4.59 1.22
N SER A 21 -4.51 5.66 1.11
CA SER A 21 -3.11 5.56 0.68
C SER A 21 -2.27 4.73 1.64
N LEU A 22 -2.54 4.82 2.93
CA LEU A 22 -1.91 3.96 3.94
C LEU A 22 -2.25 2.47 3.70
N ALA A 23 -3.51 2.15 3.43
CA ALA A 23 -3.93 0.79 3.07
C ALA A 23 -3.23 0.30 1.79
N GLY A 24 -3.05 1.18 0.81
CA GLY A 24 -2.35 0.89 -0.44
C GLY A 24 -0.90 0.44 -0.27
N MET A 25 -0.22 0.84 0.81
CA MET A 25 1.14 0.39 1.11
C MET A 25 1.22 -1.11 1.45
N PHE A 26 0.17 -1.68 2.03
CA PHE A 26 0.13 -3.09 2.44
C PHE A 26 -0.34 -4.02 1.32
N ALA A 27 -1.09 -3.51 0.34
CA ALA A 27 -1.67 -4.28 -0.75
C ALA A 27 -0.64 -5.06 -1.60
N PRO A 28 0.51 -4.51 -2.03
CA PRO A 28 1.51 -5.26 -2.80
C PRO A 28 2.08 -6.44 -2.01
N ILE A 29 2.35 -6.27 -0.71
CA ILE A 29 2.88 -7.32 0.17
C ILE A 29 1.87 -8.45 0.30
N ALA A 30 0.60 -8.12 0.53
CA ALA A 30 -0.48 -9.08 0.61
C ALA A 30 -0.66 -9.85 -0.71
N THR A 31 -0.57 -9.17 -1.86
CA THR A 31 -0.72 -9.75 -3.19
C THR A 31 0.40 -10.71 -3.52
N VAL A 32 1.66 -10.33 -3.29
CA VAL A 32 2.82 -11.21 -3.52
C VAL A 32 2.73 -12.46 -2.64
N SER A 33 2.42 -12.29 -1.36
CA SER A 33 2.25 -13.42 -0.42
C SER A 33 1.13 -14.35 -0.87
N ASN A 34 0.01 -13.81 -1.33
CA ASN A 34 -1.13 -14.59 -1.83
C ASN A 34 -0.76 -15.38 -3.10
N ASN A 35 -0.03 -14.77 -4.04
CA ASN A 35 0.42 -15.44 -5.26
C ASN A 35 1.37 -16.60 -4.96
N VAL A 36 2.33 -16.42 -4.05
CA VAL A 36 3.22 -17.50 -3.60
C VAL A 36 2.41 -18.63 -2.95
N LEU A 37 1.43 -18.29 -2.15
CA LEU A 37 0.55 -19.26 -1.50
C LEU A 37 -0.25 -20.08 -2.52
N LYS A 38 -0.76 -19.44 -3.58
CA LYS A 38 -1.48 -20.09 -4.68
C LYS A 38 -0.63 -21.12 -5.42
N VAL A 39 0.66 -20.86 -5.57
CA VAL A 39 1.58 -21.77 -6.27
C VAL A 39 2.04 -22.92 -5.38
N LYS A 40 2.26 -22.68 -4.08
CA LYS A 40 2.92 -23.64 -3.19
C LYS A 40 2.00 -24.33 -2.18
N SER A 41 0.76 -23.89 -2.01
CA SER A 41 -0.16 -24.48 -1.05
C SER A 41 -1.33 -25.21 -1.70
N ASN A 42 -1.98 -26.07 -0.91
CA ASN A 42 -3.22 -26.76 -1.34
C ASN A 42 -4.37 -25.76 -1.43
N GLY A 43 -5.21 -25.87 -2.46
CA GLY A 43 -6.37 -25.01 -2.69
C GLY A 43 -7.31 -24.87 -1.47
N ARG A 44 -7.41 -25.90 -0.64
CA ARG A 44 -8.22 -25.89 0.60
C ARG A 44 -7.75 -24.82 1.60
N ILE A 45 -6.43 -24.58 1.69
CA ILE A 45 -5.86 -23.58 2.60
C ILE A 45 -6.23 -22.18 2.09
N ILE A 46 -6.14 -21.96 0.79
CA ILE A 46 -6.49 -20.69 0.16
C ILE A 46 -7.96 -20.37 0.41
N VAL A 47 -8.84 -21.34 0.17
CA VAL A 47 -10.30 -21.16 0.38
C VAL A 47 -10.59 -20.81 1.85
N ARG A 48 -9.97 -21.50 2.81
CA ARG A 48 -10.15 -21.19 4.24
C ARG A 48 -9.71 -19.76 4.58
N LEU A 49 -8.55 -19.34 4.07
CA LEU A 49 -8.05 -17.98 4.28
C LEU A 49 -8.98 -16.93 3.66
N GLU A 50 -9.47 -17.17 2.44
CA GLU A 50 -10.40 -16.26 1.78
C GLU A 50 -11.74 -16.17 2.53
N VAL A 51 -12.26 -17.29 3.03
CA VAL A 51 -13.47 -17.29 3.86
C VAL A 51 -13.25 -16.46 5.13
N VAL A 52 -12.15 -16.67 5.84
CA VAL A 52 -11.84 -15.91 7.07
C VAL A 52 -11.77 -14.41 6.76
N LYS A 53 -11.06 -14.01 5.70
CA LYS A 53 -10.96 -12.61 5.27
C LYS A 53 -12.34 -12.02 4.97
N LYS A 54 -13.19 -12.74 4.24
CA LYS A 54 -14.54 -12.26 3.89
C LYS A 54 -15.43 -12.11 5.10
N VAL A 55 -15.38 -13.06 6.03
CA VAL A 55 -16.13 -12.97 7.30
C VAL A 55 -15.66 -11.75 8.12
N VAL A 56 -14.37 -11.59 8.31
CA VAL A 56 -13.82 -10.43 9.05
C VAL A 56 -14.16 -9.11 8.36
N MET A 57 -14.04 -9.04 7.02
CA MET A 57 -14.40 -7.86 6.27
C MET A 57 -15.88 -7.50 6.44
N THR A 58 -16.77 -8.49 6.37
CA THR A 58 -18.21 -8.28 6.57
C THR A 58 -18.49 -7.75 7.97
N LEU A 59 -17.86 -8.32 9.02
CA LEU A 59 -18.00 -7.84 10.38
C LEU A 59 -17.51 -6.40 10.55
N VAL A 60 -16.34 -6.07 9.98
CA VAL A 60 -15.78 -4.71 10.00
C VAL A 60 -16.75 -3.73 9.32
N LEU A 61 -17.32 -4.08 8.17
CA LEU A 61 -18.28 -3.22 7.49
C LEU A 61 -19.56 -3.03 8.30
N ILE A 62 -20.13 -4.09 8.87
CA ILE A 62 -21.33 -3.99 9.72
C ILE A 62 -21.09 -3.06 10.92
N LEU A 63 -19.90 -3.11 11.51
CA LEU A 63 -19.55 -2.29 12.66
C LEU A 63 -19.24 -0.82 12.28
N THR A 64 -18.69 -0.58 11.10
CA THR A 64 -18.21 0.75 10.70
C THR A 64 -19.24 1.58 9.94
N ILE A 65 -20.13 0.95 9.16
CA ILE A 65 -21.15 1.65 8.38
C ILE A 65 -22.04 2.58 9.23
N PRO A 66 -22.55 2.17 10.41
CA PRO A 66 -23.46 3.02 11.19
C PRO A 66 -22.76 4.24 11.81
N HIS A 67 -21.41 4.29 11.84
CA HIS A 67 -20.69 5.38 12.51
C HIS A 67 -20.38 6.54 11.57
N SER A 68 -19.63 6.31 10.50
CA SER A 68 -19.29 7.33 9.51
C SER A 68 -18.51 6.74 8.33
N VAL A 69 -18.48 7.46 7.20
CA VAL A 69 -17.65 7.11 6.05
C VAL A 69 -16.16 7.05 6.42
N LEU A 70 -15.71 7.93 7.34
CA LEU A 70 -14.34 7.91 7.83
C LEU A 70 -14.04 6.63 8.63
N ALA A 71 -14.98 6.16 9.45
CA ALA A 71 -14.85 4.90 10.18
C ALA A 71 -14.73 3.69 9.23
N VAL A 72 -15.51 3.69 8.13
CA VAL A 72 -15.39 2.66 7.07
C VAL A 72 -14.00 2.69 6.44
N THR A 73 -13.47 3.87 6.15
CA THR A 73 -12.14 4.03 5.55
C THR A 73 -11.03 3.50 6.47
N TRP A 74 -11.11 3.78 7.76
CA TRP A 74 -10.21 3.21 8.76
C TRP A 74 -10.38 1.69 8.89
N GLY A 75 -11.62 1.20 8.86
CA GLY A 75 -11.91 -0.23 8.87
C GLY A 75 -11.28 -0.97 7.69
N LEU A 76 -11.38 -0.41 6.48
CA LEU A 76 -10.75 -0.96 5.28
C LEU A 76 -9.22 -0.95 5.37
N SER A 77 -8.63 0.11 5.94
CA SER A 77 -7.18 0.19 6.13
C SER A 77 -6.68 -0.83 7.15
N ALA A 78 -7.40 -1.01 8.25
CA ALA A 78 -7.12 -2.04 9.24
C ALA A 78 -7.26 -3.46 8.62
N MET A 79 -8.25 -3.65 7.74
CA MET A 79 -8.44 -4.90 7.03
C MET A 79 -7.29 -5.20 6.06
N ALA A 80 -6.78 -4.20 5.33
CA ALA A 80 -5.62 -4.36 4.46
C ALA A 80 -4.37 -4.80 5.24
N PHE A 81 -4.16 -4.23 6.41
CA PHE A 81 -3.09 -4.65 7.32
C PHE A 81 -3.29 -6.08 7.84
N PHE A 82 -4.50 -6.42 8.24
CA PHE A 82 -4.86 -7.77 8.67
C PHE A 82 -4.65 -8.80 7.55
N GLU A 83 -5.06 -8.50 6.32
CA GLU A 83 -4.80 -9.35 5.14
C GLU A 83 -3.31 -9.56 4.90
N MET A 84 -2.51 -8.52 5.04
CA MET A 84 -1.06 -8.62 4.94
C MET A 84 -0.50 -9.61 5.97
N ILE A 85 -0.90 -9.51 7.23
CA ILE A 85 -0.45 -10.40 8.31
C ILE A 85 -0.88 -11.85 8.05
N LEU A 86 -2.15 -12.06 7.68
CA LEU A 86 -2.68 -13.39 7.40
C LEU A 86 -1.97 -14.06 6.23
N ASN A 87 -1.83 -13.35 5.10
CA ASN A 87 -1.17 -13.88 3.93
C ASN A 87 0.31 -14.15 4.18
N PHE A 88 0.99 -13.26 4.89
CA PHE A 88 2.38 -13.43 5.28
C PHE A 88 2.58 -14.62 6.22
N GLY A 89 1.76 -14.73 7.27
CA GLY A 89 1.80 -15.85 8.21
C GLY A 89 1.49 -17.19 7.55
N ALA A 90 0.52 -17.22 6.64
CA ALA A 90 0.21 -18.41 5.87
C ALA A 90 1.36 -18.79 4.90
N THR A 91 1.98 -17.81 4.26
CA THR A 91 3.10 -18.04 3.33
C THR A 91 4.32 -18.59 4.05
N THR A 92 4.65 -18.07 5.23
CA THR A 92 5.77 -18.61 6.04
C THR A 92 5.48 -20.03 6.51
N ARG A 93 4.25 -20.31 6.91
CA ARG A 93 3.86 -21.63 7.47
C ARG A 93 3.71 -22.71 6.40
N TYR A 94 3.09 -22.39 5.26
CA TYR A 94 2.70 -23.38 4.26
C TYR A 94 3.61 -23.41 3.03
N ALA A 95 4.24 -22.30 2.68
CA ALA A 95 5.16 -22.21 1.56
C ALA A 95 6.64 -22.36 1.95
N GLY A 96 6.94 -22.45 3.26
CA GLY A 96 8.30 -22.63 3.77
C GLY A 96 9.23 -21.44 3.50
N LEU A 97 8.67 -20.27 3.21
CA LEU A 97 9.43 -19.04 3.03
C LEU A 97 9.79 -18.47 4.39
N THR A 98 11.09 -18.41 4.68
CA THR A 98 11.57 -17.76 5.89
C THR A 98 11.30 -16.27 5.80
N ALA A 99 10.73 -15.69 6.88
CA ALA A 99 10.44 -14.26 7.00
C ALA A 99 11.64 -13.38 6.62
N GLY A 100 12.86 -13.81 6.98
CA GLY A 100 14.10 -13.11 6.62
C GLY A 100 14.38 -13.07 5.13
N ARG A 101 14.06 -14.15 4.37
CA ARG A 101 14.24 -14.18 2.91
C ARG A 101 13.24 -13.24 2.23
N PHE A 102 12.00 -13.22 2.70
CA PHE A 102 10.97 -12.32 2.21
C PHE A 102 11.33 -10.85 2.49
N LEU A 103 11.75 -10.55 3.72
CA LEU A 103 12.19 -9.22 4.12
C LEU A 103 13.40 -8.74 3.29
N ARG A 104 14.37 -9.64 3.03
CA ARG A 104 15.53 -9.33 2.20
C ARG A 104 15.16 -9.02 0.75
N THR A 105 14.09 -9.62 0.22
CA THR A 105 13.57 -9.30 -1.12
C THR A 105 12.80 -7.97 -1.14
N LEU A 106 12.16 -7.59 -0.04
CA LEU A 106 11.45 -6.30 0.09
C LEU A 106 12.40 -5.12 0.37
N LEU A 107 13.53 -5.36 1.02
CA LEU A 107 14.49 -4.33 1.40
C LEU A 107 14.93 -3.42 0.24
N PRO A 108 15.33 -3.94 -0.94
CA PRO A 108 15.71 -3.10 -2.07
C PRO A 108 14.53 -2.25 -2.58
N ILE A 109 13.31 -2.80 -2.59
CA ILE A 109 12.11 -2.07 -3.00
C ILE A 109 11.77 -0.98 -1.98
N ALA A 110 11.82 -1.30 -0.69
CA ALA A 110 11.58 -0.34 0.38
C ALA A 110 12.62 0.78 0.40
N SER A 111 13.90 0.44 0.20
CA SER A 111 14.99 1.44 0.12
C SER A 111 14.84 2.36 -1.10
N ALA A 112 14.47 1.81 -2.26
CA ALA A 112 14.19 2.59 -3.46
C ALA A 112 13.02 3.56 -3.25
N THR A 113 11.95 3.08 -2.62
CA THR A 113 10.76 3.91 -2.31
C THR A 113 11.09 4.99 -1.28
N ALA A 114 11.87 4.66 -0.25
CA ALA A 114 12.30 5.63 0.76
C ALA A 114 13.23 6.70 0.16
N ALA A 115 14.16 6.30 -0.70
CA ALA A 115 15.03 7.22 -1.43
C ALA A 115 14.23 8.15 -2.35
N MET A 116 13.28 7.59 -3.12
CA MET A 116 12.37 8.38 -3.96
C MET A 116 11.56 9.38 -3.12
N PHE A 117 11.01 8.95 -1.99
CA PHE A 117 10.27 9.82 -1.09
C PHE A 117 11.15 10.95 -0.55
N GLY A 118 12.38 10.64 -0.11
CA GLY A 118 13.35 11.63 0.36
C GLY A 118 13.71 12.67 -0.69
N VAL A 119 13.97 12.24 -1.94
CA VAL A 119 14.27 13.14 -3.06
C VAL A 119 13.06 14.04 -3.39
N VAL A 120 11.87 13.48 -3.49
CA VAL A 120 10.66 14.24 -3.79
C VAL A 120 10.32 15.21 -2.65
N TRP A 121 10.54 14.82 -1.40
CA TRP A 121 10.32 15.68 -0.24
C TRP A 121 11.33 16.84 -0.21
N ALA A 122 12.62 16.54 -0.38
CA ALA A 122 13.68 17.56 -0.44
C ALA A 122 13.44 18.54 -1.59
N PHE A 123 13.13 18.03 -2.77
CA PHE A 123 12.81 18.86 -3.93
C PHE A 123 11.59 19.76 -3.69
N GLY A 124 10.60 19.27 -2.94
CA GLY A 124 9.43 20.03 -2.54
C GLY A 124 9.71 21.19 -1.58
N HIS A 125 10.82 21.11 -0.85
CA HIS A 125 11.22 22.15 0.10
C HIS A 125 12.02 23.28 -0.59
N PHE A 126 12.72 22.94 -1.68
CA PHE A 126 13.57 23.91 -2.40
C PHE A 126 12.87 24.59 -3.58
N THR A 127 11.69 24.13 -4.01
CA THR A 127 11.02 24.63 -5.22
C THR A 127 9.71 25.33 -4.89
N SER A 128 9.70 26.65 -4.97
CA SER A 128 8.52 27.53 -4.81
C SER A 128 7.93 27.94 -6.16
N PHE A 129 7.79 26.99 -7.10
CA PHE A 129 7.13 27.26 -8.39
C PHE A 129 5.60 27.11 -8.30
N ALA A 130 4.88 27.53 -9.33
CA ALA A 130 3.45 27.33 -9.46
C ALA A 130 3.04 25.87 -9.21
N PRO A 131 1.85 25.60 -8.65
CA PRO A 131 1.49 24.27 -8.14
C PRO A 131 1.47 23.16 -9.20
N LEU A 132 1.10 23.48 -10.44
CA LEU A 132 0.97 22.52 -11.54
C LEU A 132 2.33 22.03 -12.08
N PRO A 133 3.29 22.91 -12.47
CA PRO A 133 4.60 22.45 -12.93
C PRO A 133 5.40 21.75 -11.83
N THR A 134 5.26 22.17 -10.57
CA THR A 134 5.89 21.48 -9.43
C THR A 134 5.38 20.05 -9.25
N PHE A 135 4.10 19.82 -9.48
CA PHE A 135 3.52 18.48 -9.42
C PHE A 135 4.09 17.58 -10.53
N LEU A 136 4.06 18.04 -11.79
CA LEU A 136 4.58 17.27 -12.92
C LEU A 136 6.08 16.96 -12.76
N LEU A 137 6.84 17.94 -12.27
CA LEU A 137 8.26 17.75 -12.02
C LEU A 137 8.54 16.71 -10.92
N LYS A 138 7.77 16.72 -9.83
CA LYS A 138 7.86 15.73 -8.76
C LYS A 138 7.53 14.33 -9.24
N VAL A 139 6.51 14.19 -10.09
CA VAL A 139 6.15 12.89 -10.70
C VAL A 139 7.27 12.42 -11.62
N ALA A 140 7.80 13.28 -12.49
CA ALA A 140 8.89 12.93 -13.41
C ALA A 140 10.16 12.50 -12.65
N VAL A 141 10.56 13.26 -11.64
CA VAL A 141 11.71 12.92 -10.77
C VAL A 141 11.47 11.60 -10.03
N GLY A 142 10.27 11.37 -9.52
CA GLY A 142 9.90 10.12 -8.86
C GLY A 142 10.03 8.91 -9.81
N VAL A 143 9.53 9.02 -11.03
CA VAL A 143 9.61 7.96 -12.05
C VAL A 143 11.06 7.67 -12.44
N VAL A 144 11.85 8.71 -12.68
CA VAL A 144 13.27 8.56 -13.06
C VAL A 144 14.08 7.92 -11.93
N CYS A 145 13.87 8.36 -10.68
CA CYS A 145 14.53 7.77 -9.53
C CYS A 145 14.15 6.30 -9.35
N TYR A 146 12.86 5.97 -9.46
CA TYR A 146 12.40 4.59 -9.32
C TYR A 146 12.96 3.68 -10.42
N ALA A 147 12.94 4.14 -11.67
CA ALA A 147 13.50 3.42 -12.80
C ALA A 147 15.02 3.24 -12.68
N GLY A 148 15.74 4.27 -12.25
CA GLY A 148 17.19 4.24 -12.02
C GLY A 148 17.59 3.25 -10.91
N PHE A 149 16.88 3.27 -9.79
CA PHE A 149 17.09 2.28 -8.72
C PHE A 149 16.72 0.86 -9.16
N GLY A 150 15.61 0.69 -9.89
CA GLY A 150 15.21 -0.61 -10.43
C GLY A 150 16.24 -1.19 -11.40
N ALA A 151 16.91 -0.36 -12.19
CA ALA A 151 17.99 -0.78 -13.07
C ALA A 151 19.27 -1.15 -12.33
N LEU A 152 19.56 -0.49 -11.19
CA LEU A 152 20.75 -0.75 -10.38
C LEU A 152 20.68 -2.07 -9.60
N PHE A 153 19.47 -2.52 -9.27
CA PHE A 153 19.23 -3.76 -8.52
C PHE A 153 18.84 -4.97 -9.40
N ARG A 154 18.94 -4.84 -10.72
CA ARG A 154 18.70 -5.93 -11.67
C ARG A 154 19.97 -6.71 -11.94
#